data_94fd420fa40d3c10e693f431085e8671
#
_entry.id   94fd420fa40d3c10e693f431085e8671
#
_cell.length_a   1.000
_cell.length_b   1.000
_cell.length_c   1.000
_cell.angle_alpha   90.00
_cell.angle_beta   90.00
_cell.angle_gamma   90.00
#
_symmetry.space_group_name_H-M   'P 1'
#
loop_
_entity.id
_entity.type
_entity.pdbx_description
1 polymer ?
#
loop_
_entity_poly.entity_id
_entity_poly.type
_entity_poly.pdbx_seq_one_letter_code
_entity_poly.pdbx_strand_id
1 'polypeptide(L)'
;HAGVLAMTFSEALGSGIVRHPTVACFLARTWDFLIGVGIDSTRIRFRQHASTEMAHYADDCWDCELHGEYGWVECVGIANRTCHDLLSHEQHSGSKLLRAWRQFDEPRSEARDVLAPNGASLGPTFKDRAGDVMEALQNLTEIPESMPFELTLADGSTARITDDMVTRRSEEVTLHGEWFTPHVIEPAFGIDRIIWHILDHCYTETQKKGENYSIMRLNQSVAPFDVAILPLFDKDGMDDIARQIWASVNSMPGLRGELDANKSIGRRYARVDEIGIPWAITVDHTTLEDGSVTVRRRDDQEQVRASIEDVLSKLASDSISTLF
;
A
#
# COMPACT_ATOMS: atom_id res chain seq x y z
N HIS A 1 -26.36 17.80 -0.07
CA HIS A 1 -25.64 16.52 -0.15
C HIS A 1 -25.50 16.21 -1.64
N ALA A 2 -24.28 16.26 -2.20
CA ALA A 2 -23.99 15.68 -3.49
C ALA A 2 -24.30 14.17 -3.39
N GLY A 3 -25.07 13.64 -4.35
CA GLY A 3 -25.40 12.20 -4.37
C GLY A 3 -24.12 11.37 -4.58
N VAL A 4 -24.17 10.08 -4.21
CA VAL A 4 -23.10 9.12 -4.53
C VAL A 4 -23.06 8.93 -6.04
N LEU A 5 -21.89 9.08 -6.64
CA LEU A 5 -21.63 8.79 -8.05
C LEU A 5 -20.99 7.41 -8.17
N ALA A 6 -21.51 6.56 -9.05
CA ALA A 6 -20.90 5.29 -9.42
C ALA A 6 -20.07 5.49 -10.70
N MET A 7 -18.76 5.34 -10.61
CA MET A 7 -17.83 5.48 -11.74
C MET A 7 -16.54 4.69 -11.47
N THR A 8 -15.78 4.41 -12.52
CA THR A 8 -14.45 3.84 -12.40
C THR A 8 -13.43 4.90 -11.96
N PHE A 9 -12.31 4.48 -11.36
CA PHE A 9 -11.22 5.41 -11.00
C PHE A 9 -10.61 6.09 -12.22
N SER A 10 -10.61 5.44 -13.38
CA SER A 10 -10.18 6.02 -14.65
C SER A 10 -11.11 7.15 -15.12
N GLU A 11 -12.44 6.96 -15.01
CA GLU A 11 -13.42 8.00 -15.29
C GLU A 11 -13.32 9.17 -14.33
N ALA A 12 -13.13 8.89 -13.03
CA ALA A 12 -12.94 9.92 -12.00
C ALA A 12 -11.69 10.77 -12.27
N LEU A 13 -10.59 10.14 -12.70
CA LEU A 13 -9.37 10.84 -13.11
C LEU A 13 -9.59 11.63 -14.41
N GLY A 14 -10.18 11.01 -15.43
CA GLY A 14 -10.42 11.65 -16.73
C GLY A 14 -11.37 12.85 -16.65
N SER A 15 -12.32 12.84 -15.71
CA SER A 15 -13.24 13.96 -15.45
C SER A 15 -12.68 15.03 -14.50
N GLY A 16 -11.49 14.83 -13.94
CA GLY A 16 -10.84 15.76 -13.01
C GLY A 16 -11.43 15.75 -11.59
N ILE A 17 -12.30 14.78 -11.24
CA ILE A 17 -12.79 14.57 -9.87
C ILE A 17 -11.64 14.15 -8.98
N VAL A 18 -10.85 13.16 -9.41
CA VAL A 18 -9.54 12.86 -8.82
C VAL A 18 -8.49 13.65 -9.60
N ARG A 19 -7.74 14.50 -8.92
CA ARG A 19 -6.83 15.46 -9.59
C ARG A 19 -5.49 14.87 -9.97
N HIS A 20 -5.03 13.84 -9.28
CA HIS A 20 -3.69 13.31 -9.47
C HIS A 20 -3.73 11.81 -9.80
N PRO A 21 -3.02 11.34 -10.85
CA PRO A 21 -3.05 9.93 -11.27
C PRO A 21 -2.53 8.97 -10.18
N THR A 22 -1.56 9.39 -9.38
CA THR A 22 -1.05 8.58 -8.27
C THR A 22 -2.09 8.43 -7.16
N VAL A 23 -2.89 9.48 -6.86
CA VAL A 23 -4.03 9.39 -5.94
C VAL A 23 -5.05 8.38 -6.46
N ALA A 24 -5.43 8.47 -7.74
CA ALA A 24 -6.34 7.50 -8.37
C ALA A 24 -5.82 6.05 -8.27
N CYS A 25 -4.52 5.85 -8.47
CA CYS A 25 -3.87 4.55 -8.33
C CYS A 25 -4.00 4.00 -6.89
N PHE A 26 -3.77 4.84 -5.86
CA PHE A 26 -3.90 4.41 -4.47
C PHE A 26 -5.36 4.19 -4.06
N LEU A 27 -6.32 4.96 -4.59
CA LEU A 27 -7.76 4.68 -4.42
C LEU A 27 -8.12 3.30 -4.97
N ALA A 28 -7.68 2.97 -6.18
CA ALA A 28 -7.91 1.66 -6.81
C ALA A 28 -7.25 0.53 -6.00
N ARG A 29 -6.00 0.68 -5.59
CA ARG A 29 -5.29 -0.31 -4.76
C ARG A 29 -5.93 -0.52 -3.39
N THR A 30 -6.47 0.55 -2.80
CA THR A 30 -7.23 0.47 -1.54
C THR A 30 -8.51 -0.34 -1.74
N TRP A 31 -9.23 -0.11 -2.82
CA TRP A 31 -10.41 -0.91 -3.19
C TRP A 31 -10.04 -2.39 -3.33
N ASP A 32 -9.05 -2.71 -4.16
CA ASP A 32 -8.62 -4.10 -4.40
C ASP A 32 -8.19 -4.80 -3.11
N PHE A 33 -7.44 -4.08 -2.26
CA PHE A 33 -7.04 -4.60 -0.95
C PHE A 33 -8.24 -4.92 -0.06
N LEU A 34 -9.20 -4.00 0.06
CA LEU A 34 -10.39 -4.19 0.91
C LEU A 34 -11.27 -5.35 0.42
N ILE A 35 -11.48 -5.47 -0.89
CA ILE A 35 -12.17 -6.62 -1.48
C ILE A 35 -11.39 -7.91 -1.21
N GLY A 36 -10.07 -7.89 -1.39
CA GLY A 36 -9.19 -9.04 -1.16
C GLY A 36 -9.20 -9.55 0.28
N VAL A 37 -9.44 -8.69 1.27
CA VAL A 37 -9.58 -9.10 2.68
C VAL A 37 -11.02 -9.40 3.11
N GLY A 38 -11.99 -9.34 2.18
CA GLY A 38 -13.38 -9.77 2.40
C GLY A 38 -14.37 -8.67 2.77
N ILE A 39 -14.04 -7.40 2.57
CA ILE A 39 -15.01 -6.31 2.71
C ILE A 39 -16.03 -6.36 1.57
N ASP A 40 -17.30 -6.23 1.91
CA ASP A 40 -18.40 -6.18 0.94
C ASP A 40 -18.29 -4.90 0.09
N SER A 41 -18.21 -5.07 -1.25
CA SER A 41 -18.10 -3.98 -2.21
C SER A 41 -19.22 -2.95 -2.12
N THR A 42 -20.42 -3.37 -1.72
CA THR A 42 -21.58 -2.47 -1.55
C THR A 42 -21.50 -1.61 -0.31
N ARG A 43 -20.56 -1.90 0.56
CA ARG A 43 -20.29 -1.21 1.83
C ARG A 43 -19.00 -0.40 1.83
N ILE A 44 -18.46 -0.07 0.65
CA ILE A 44 -17.28 0.79 0.46
C ILE A 44 -17.70 2.05 -0.29
N ARG A 45 -17.24 3.21 0.16
CA ARG A 45 -17.31 4.45 -0.62
C ARG A 45 -16.06 5.29 -0.43
N PHE A 46 -15.80 6.15 -1.41
CA PHE A 46 -14.75 7.15 -1.33
C PHE A 46 -15.39 8.54 -1.22
N ARG A 47 -14.98 9.31 -0.21
CA ARG A 47 -15.45 10.68 0.04
C ARG A 47 -14.31 11.65 -0.19
N GLN A 48 -14.48 12.56 -1.14
CA GLN A 48 -13.54 13.66 -1.32
C GLN A 48 -13.73 14.73 -0.25
N HIS A 49 -12.66 15.25 0.31
CA HIS A 49 -12.70 16.38 1.22
C HIS A 49 -13.16 17.64 0.48
N ALA A 50 -14.05 18.41 1.11
CA ALA A 50 -14.37 19.74 0.65
C ALA A 50 -13.16 20.67 0.82
N SER A 51 -13.08 21.75 0.05
CA SER A 51 -11.97 22.72 0.14
C SER A 51 -11.80 23.34 1.53
N THR A 52 -12.88 23.36 2.32
CA THR A 52 -12.90 23.85 3.72
C THR A 52 -12.44 22.82 4.74
N GLU A 53 -12.41 21.55 4.38
CA GLU A 53 -11.96 20.43 5.24
C GLU A 53 -10.50 20.07 4.97
N MET A 54 -10.00 20.40 3.77
CA MET A 54 -8.65 20.03 3.35
C MET A 54 -7.59 20.72 4.22
N ALA A 55 -6.58 19.96 4.63
CA ALA A 55 -5.41 20.52 5.30
C ALA A 55 -4.68 21.48 4.35
N HIS A 56 -4.07 22.53 4.89
CA HIS A 56 -3.40 23.60 4.12
C HIS A 56 -2.25 23.10 3.21
N TYR A 57 -1.72 21.92 3.49
CA TYR A 57 -0.62 21.28 2.75
C TYR A 57 -1.11 20.31 1.67
N ALA A 58 -2.41 19.99 1.62
CA ALA A 58 -2.98 19.05 0.66
C ALA A 58 -3.76 19.78 -0.43
N ASP A 59 -3.74 19.25 -1.66
CA ASP A 59 -4.53 19.73 -2.79
C ASP A 59 -5.59 18.71 -3.26
N ASP A 60 -5.48 17.45 -2.85
CA ASP A 60 -6.46 16.39 -3.11
C ASP A 60 -6.44 15.39 -1.95
N CYS A 61 -7.57 15.20 -1.28
CA CYS A 61 -7.69 14.35 -0.11
C CYS A 61 -8.99 13.55 -0.16
N TRP A 62 -8.87 12.26 0.12
CA TRP A 62 -9.95 11.29 0.02
C TRP A 62 -9.98 10.38 1.23
N ASP A 63 -11.19 10.15 1.77
CA ASP A 63 -11.45 9.12 2.75
C ASP A 63 -12.08 7.90 2.09
N CYS A 64 -11.53 6.72 2.32
CA CYS A 64 -12.23 5.48 2.09
C CYS A 64 -13.03 5.13 3.35
N GLU A 65 -14.34 5.17 3.23
CA GLU A 65 -15.27 4.88 4.32
C GLU A 65 -15.90 3.51 4.13
N LEU A 66 -16.01 2.75 5.22
CA LEU A 66 -16.68 1.46 5.28
C LEU A 66 -17.98 1.58 6.08
N HIS A 67 -19.03 0.93 5.60
CA HIS A 67 -20.34 0.91 6.26
C HIS A 67 -20.46 -0.31 7.18
N GLY A 68 -20.51 -0.10 8.47
CA GLY A 68 -20.76 -1.11 9.47
C GLY A 68 -22.03 -0.85 10.27
N GLU A 69 -22.22 -1.53 11.37
CA GLU A 69 -23.34 -1.36 12.30
C GLU A 69 -23.46 0.08 12.82
N TYR A 70 -22.34 0.79 12.96
CA TYR A 70 -22.27 2.18 13.41
C TYR A 70 -22.40 3.21 12.28
N GLY A 71 -22.73 2.78 11.06
CA GLY A 71 -22.81 3.62 9.86
C GLY A 71 -21.46 3.69 9.12
N TRP A 72 -21.23 4.80 8.40
CA TRP A 72 -20.02 5.02 7.62
C TRP A 72 -18.88 5.49 8.52
N VAL A 73 -17.75 4.77 8.47
CA VAL A 73 -16.54 5.05 9.26
C VAL A 73 -15.37 5.19 8.30
N GLU A 74 -14.62 6.27 8.42
CA GLU A 74 -13.34 6.46 7.73
C GLU A 74 -12.34 5.39 8.19
N CYS A 75 -11.83 4.61 7.23
CA CYS A 75 -10.87 3.54 7.47
C CYS A 75 -9.53 3.75 6.78
N VAL A 76 -9.50 4.48 5.66
CA VAL A 76 -8.26 4.83 4.95
C VAL A 76 -8.34 6.26 4.46
N GLY A 77 -7.33 7.06 4.78
CA GLY A 77 -7.13 8.40 4.23
C GLY A 77 -6.10 8.36 3.10
N ILE A 78 -6.35 9.05 1.99
CA ILE A 78 -5.41 9.16 0.86
C ILE A 78 -5.29 10.62 0.47
N ALA A 79 -4.12 11.21 0.68
CA ALA A 79 -3.88 12.62 0.44
C ALA A 79 -2.68 12.87 -0.50
N ASN A 80 -2.82 13.84 -1.38
CA ASN A 80 -1.68 14.50 -2.03
C ASN A 80 -1.26 15.69 -1.14
N ARG A 81 -0.15 15.55 -0.42
CA ARG A 81 0.43 16.56 0.48
C ARG A 81 1.25 17.62 -0.25
N THR A 82 1.24 17.60 -1.58
CA THR A 82 2.08 18.46 -2.43
C THR A 82 3.59 18.33 -2.10
N CYS A 83 4.37 19.38 -2.33
CA CYS A 83 5.78 19.46 -1.94
C CYS A 83 5.97 20.03 -0.52
N HIS A 84 4.89 20.29 0.22
CA HIS A 84 4.94 21.12 1.43
C HIS A 84 5.94 20.63 2.47
N ASP A 85 5.88 19.33 2.81
CA ASP A 85 6.76 18.77 3.86
C ASP A 85 8.24 18.81 3.45
N LEU A 86 8.53 18.44 2.18
CA LEU A 86 9.90 18.39 1.67
C LEU A 86 10.51 19.78 1.56
N LEU A 87 9.73 20.77 1.10
CA LEU A 87 10.17 22.17 1.06
C LEU A 87 10.39 22.75 2.46
N SER A 88 9.50 22.42 3.41
CA SER A 88 9.67 22.82 4.81
C SER A 88 10.95 22.24 5.40
N HIS A 89 11.24 20.97 5.18
CA HIS A 89 12.49 20.33 5.60
C HIS A 89 13.71 20.97 4.95
N GLU A 90 13.66 21.23 3.64
CA GLU A 90 14.75 21.90 2.92
C GLU A 90 15.03 23.29 3.51
N GLN A 91 13.98 24.08 3.75
CA GLN A 91 14.09 25.43 4.30
C GLN A 91 14.70 25.44 5.71
N HIS A 92 14.30 24.50 6.60
CA HIS A 92 14.77 24.48 7.98
C HIS A 92 16.14 23.80 8.14
N SER A 93 16.48 22.84 7.29
CA SER A 93 17.78 22.14 7.37
C SER A 93 18.87 22.75 6.50
N GLY A 94 18.51 23.60 5.53
CA GLY A 94 19.42 24.11 4.50
C GLY A 94 19.89 23.02 3.50
N SER A 95 19.33 21.80 3.57
CA SER A 95 19.75 20.67 2.76
C SER A 95 18.84 20.45 1.56
N LYS A 96 19.41 20.30 0.37
CA LYS A 96 18.69 19.98 -0.89
C LYS A 96 18.61 18.48 -1.21
N LEU A 97 18.88 17.61 -0.24
CA LEU A 97 18.92 16.14 -0.44
C LEU A 97 17.55 15.51 -0.73
N LEU A 98 16.44 16.23 -0.49
CA LEU A 98 15.08 15.74 -0.72
C LEU A 98 14.54 16.02 -2.13
N ARG A 99 15.36 16.57 -3.01
CA ARG A 99 15.05 16.77 -4.43
C ARG A 99 15.29 15.48 -5.21
N ALA A 100 14.48 15.27 -6.25
CA ALA A 100 14.66 14.21 -7.22
C ALA A 100 15.11 14.76 -8.57
N TRP A 101 15.91 13.98 -9.29
CA TRP A 101 16.30 14.31 -10.65
C TRP A 101 15.33 13.66 -11.65
N ARG A 102 14.81 14.46 -12.58
CA ARG A 102 14.01 14.00 -13.71
C ARG A 102 14.78 14.23 -15.01
N GLN A 103 15.17 13.14 -15.65
CA GLN A 103 15.75 13.21 -17.00
C GLN A 103 14.65 13.54 -18.02
N PHE A 104 14.95 14.38 -18.97
CA PHE A 104 14.07 14.65 -20.11
C PHE A 104 14.21 13.55 -21.16
N ASP A 105 13.10 13.20 -21.84
CA ASP A 105 13.13 12.25 -22.97
C ASP A 105 13.98 12.79 -24.12
N GLU A 106 13.90 14.09 -24.38
CA GLU A 106 14.76 14.82 -25.31
C GLU A 106 15.38 16.03 -24.61
N PRO A 107 16.68 16.31 -24.84
CA PRO A 107 17.32 17.50 -24.30
C PRO A 107 16.60 18.78 -24.72
N ARG A 108 16.48 19.73 -23.79
CA ARG A 108 15.83 21.03 -24.01
C ARG A 108 16.87 22.13 -24.06
N SER A 109 16.74 23.05 -25.01
CA SER A 109 17.55 24.27 -25.07
C SER A 109 16.84 25.39 -24.33
N GLU A 110 17.50 25.99 -23.34
CA GLU A 110 16.99 27.16 -22.62
C GLU A 110 18.01 28.28 -22.69
N ALA A 111 17.51 29.49 -22.96
CA ALA A 111 18.32 30.70 -22.84
C ALA A 111 18.45 31.01 -21.31
N ARG A 112 19.67 30.94 -20.81
CA ARG A 112 20.01 31.32 -19.41
C ARG A 112 20.90 32.54 -19.39
N ASP A 113 20.58 33.47 -18.51
CA ASP A 113 21.51 34.52 -18.19
C ASP A 113 22.65 33.93 -17.40
N VAL A 114 23.88 34.21 -17.78
CA VAL A 114 25.12 33.81 -17.11
C VAL A 114 25.98 35.04 -16.84
N LEU A 115 26.77 34.96 -15.74
CA LEU A 115 27.76 35.96 -15.44
C LEU A 115 29.11 35.52 -16.05
N ALA A 116 29.46 36.08 -17.20
CA ALA A 116 30.73 35.82 -17.84
C ALA A 116 31.85 36.57 -17.06
N PRO A 117 32.85 35.87 -16.51
CA PRO A 117 33.93 36.52 -15.74
C PRO A 117 34.80 37.40 -16.65
N ASN A 118 35.11 38.60 -16.19
CA ASN A 118 36.04 39.51 -16.82
C ASN A 118 37.44 39.32 -16.25
N GLY A 119 38.26 38.50 -16.90
CA GLY A 119 39.63 38.18 -16.44
C GLY A 119 40.54 39.39 -16.25
N ALA A 120 40.28 40.49 -17.01
CA ALA A 120 41.08 41.71 -16.88
C ALA A 120 40.87 42.45 -15.54
N SER A 121 39.66 42.35 -14.97
CA SER A 121 39.36 42.92 -13.65
C SER A 121 39.59 41.91 -12.50
N LEU A 122 39.28 40.60 -12.71
CA LEU A 122 39.42 39.56 -11.71
C LEU A 122 40.90 39.25 -11.39
N GLY A 123 41.72 39.14 -12.42
CA GLY A 123 43.15 38.79 -12.25
C GLY A 123 43.92 39.73 -11.29
N PRO A 124 43.92 41.06 -11.54
CA PRO A 124 44.59 42.01 -10.64
C PRO A 124 44.01 42.05 -9.23
N THR A 125 42.69 41.83 -9.08
CA THR A 125 41.98 41.93 -7.80
C THR A 125 42.23 40.70 -6.92
N PHE A 126 42.10 39.50 -7.48
CA PHE A 126 42.14 38.25 -6.72
C PHE A 126 43.46 37.48 -6.84
N LYS A 127 44.35 37.87 -7.77
CA LYS A 127 45.70 37.28 -7.97
C LYS A 127 45.65 35.74 -8.05
N ASP A 128 46.27 35.05 -7.10
CA ASP A 128 46.38 33.60 -7.05
C ASP A 128 44.99 32.90 -6.92
N ARG A 129 43.99 33.61 -6.42
CA ARG A 129 42.61 33.13 -6.24
C ARG A 129 41.68 33.43 -7.44
N ALA A 130 42.20 34.13 -8.47
CA ALA A 130 41.36 34.50 -9.60
C ALA A 130 40.76 33.29 -10.34
N GLY A 131 41.49 32.17 -10.38
CA GLY A 131 41.01 30.92 -10.96
C GLY A 131 39.79 30.37 -10.22
N ASP A 132 39.88 30.29 -8.88
CA ASP A 132 38.79 29.78 -8.03
C ASP A 132 37.54 30.65 -8.12
N VAL A 133 37.75 31.98 -8.20
CA VAL A 133 36.63 32.94 -8.37
C VAL A 133 35.96 32.78 -9.74
N MET A 134 36.75 32.58 -10.82
CA MET A 134 36.19 32.36 -12.17
C MET A 134 35.42 31.05 -12.24
N GLU A 135 35.93 29.97 -11.65
CA GLU A 135 35.25 28.68 -11.59
C GLU A 135 33.93 28.78 -10.78
N ALA A 136 33.96 29.44 -9.63
CA ALA A 136 32.79 29.66 -8.80
C ALA A 136 31.72 30.51 -9.51
N LEU A 137 32.10 31.51 -10.30
CA LEU A 137 31.20 32.32 -11.13
C LEU A 137 30.55 31.50 -12.27
N GLN A 138 31.30 30.60 -12.90
CA GLN A 138 30.78 29.73 -13.97
C GLN A 138 29.81 28.69 -13.43
N ASN A 139 29.99 28.24 -12.20
CA ASN A 139 29.13 27.26 -11.53
C ASN A 139 27.95 27.91 -10.79
N LEU A 140 27.73 29.21 -10.92
CA LEU A 140 26.63 29.91 -10.26
C LEU A 140 25.30 29.47 -10.86
N THR A 141 24.44 28.89 -10.06
CA THR A 141 23.12 28.40 -10.47
C THR A 141 22.06 29.50 -10.49
N GLU A 142 22.22 30.52 -9.66
CA GLU A 142 21.30 31.68 -9.56
C GLU A 142 22.10 32.96 -9.62
N ILE A 143 21.72 33.83 -10.57
CA ILE A 143 22.36 35.13 -10.73
C ILE A 143 21.78 36.10 -9.69
N PRO A 144 22.60 36.74 -8.83
CA PRO A 144 22.13 37.73 -7.90
C PRO A 144 21.44 38.91 -8.58
N GLU A 145 20.33 39.37 -7.99
CA GLU A 145 19.53 40.48 -8.52
C GLU A 145 20.27 41.83 -8.43
N SER A 146 21.17 41.96 -7.47
CA SER A 146 21.89 43.21 -7.21
C SER A 146 23.39 43.02 -7.16
N MET A 147 24.13 44.03 -7.58
CA MET A 147 25.58 44.16 -7.45
C MET A 147 25.91 45.23 -6.42
N PRO A 148 27.02 45.14 -5.70
CA PRO A 148 27.93 44.00 -5.58
C PRO A 148 27.36 42.86 -4.71
N PHE A 149 27.83 41.62 -4.91
CA PHE A 149 27.44 40.46 -4.10
C PHE A 149 28.65 39.68 -3.58
N GLU A 150 28.45 38.86 -2.54
CA GLU A 150 29.45 37.96 -1.98
C GLU A 150 29.32 36.56 -2.62
N LEU A 151 30.41 36.13 -3.26
CA LEU A 151 30.54 34.80 -3.84
C LEU A 151 31.28 33.87 -2.89
N THR A 152 30.68 32.75 -2.53
CA THR A 152 31.36 31.74 -1.69
C THR A 152 32.16 30.79 -2.57
N LEU A 153 33.43 30.61 -2.26
CA LEU A 153 34.36 29.72 -2.97
C LEU A 153 34.33 28.30 -2.36
N ALA A 154 34.92 27.33 -3.08
CA ALA A 154 34.96 25.95 -2.67
C ALA A 154 35.71 25.71 -1.32
N ASP A 155 36.63 26.60 -0.95
CA ASP A 155 37.35 26.57 0.32
C ASP A 155 36.58 27.20 1.49
N GLY A 156 35.35 27.66 1.26
CA GLY A 156 34.48 28.34 2.24
C GLY A 156 34.80 29.82 2.43
N SER A 157 35.80 30.38 1.74
CA SER A 157 36.08 31.81 1.75
C SER A 157 35.12 32.57 0.84
N THR A 158 35.01 33.92 1.04
CA THR A 158 34.16 34.76 0.21
C THR A 158 34.95 35.68 -0.69
N ALA A 159 34.37 36.03 -1.85
CA ALA A 159 34.90 37.03 -2.79
C ALA A 159 33.80 38.05 -3.11
N ARG A 160 34.09 39.32 -2.97
CA ARG A 160 33.17 40.39 -3.32
C ARG A 160 33.25 40.67 -4.83
N ILE A 161 32.17 40.47 -5.53
CA ILE A 161 32.06 40.66 -6.99
C ILE A 161 31.35 41.97 -7.30
N THR A 162 31.98 42.77 -8.17
CA THR A 162 31.49 44.09 -8.62
C THR A 162 31.11 44.05 -10.10
N ASP A 163 30.34 45.03 -10.60
CA ASP A 163 29.85 45.08 -11.95
C ASP A 163 30.94 45.01 -13.03
N ASP A 164 32.10 45.57 -12.78
CA ASP A 164 33.24 45.57 -13.71
C ASP A 164 33.95 44.22 -13.83
N MET A 165 33.69 43.31 -12.89
CA MET A 165 34.29 41.96 -12.84
C MET A 165 33.52 40.92 -13.64
N VAL A 166 32.27 41.20 -14.04
CA VAL A 166 31.41 40.27 -14.76
C VAL A 166 30.64 40.96 -15.85
N THR A 167 30.23 40.19 -16.87
CA THR A 167 29.33 40.66 -17.92
C THR A 167 28.15 39.71 -17.97
N ARG A 168 26.92 40.25 -17.89
CA ARG A 168 25.72 39.46 -18.10
C ARG A 168 25.60 39.13 -19.57
N ARG A 169 25.40 37.82 -19.88
CA ARG A 169 25.14 37.32 -21.21
C ARG A 169 24.00 36.33 -21.13
N SER A 170 23.22 36.25 -22.22
CA SER A 170 22.29 35.15 -22.42
C SER A 170 22.98 34.07 -23.24
N GLU A 171 23.07 32.86 -22.69
CA GLU A 171 23.66 31.71 -23.37
C GLU A 171 22.61 30.60 -23.50
N GLU A 172 22.60 29.90 -24.64
CA GLU A 172 21.79 28.70 -24.79
C GLU A 172 22.46 27.53 -24.06
N VAL A 173 21.77 27.00 -23.05
CA VAL A 173 22.23 25.84 -22.28
C VAL A 173 21.35 24.66 -22.63
N THR A 174 21.95 23.53 -23.00
CA THR A 174 21.25 22.29 -23.23
C THR A 174 21.03 21.58 -21.90
N LEU A 175 19.77 21.42 -21.53
CA LEU A 175 19.37 20.73 -20.31
C LEU A 175 18.96 19.27 -20.63
N HIS A 176 19.58 18.33 -19.96
CA HIS A 176 19.26 16.90 -20.08
C HIS A 176 18.22 16.44 -19.02
N GLY A 177 17.89 17.28 -18.05
CA GLY A 177 16.94 17.01 -17.00
C GLY A 177 16.85 18.18 -16.01
N GLU A 178 16.07 18.00 -14.97
CA GLU A 178 15.88 19.02 -13.92
C GLU A 178 15.81 18.40 -12.53
N TRP A 179 16.26 19.16 -11.54
CA TRP A 179 16.00 18.87 -10.14
C TRP A 179 14.66 19.46 -9.73
N PHE A 180 13.81 18.65 -9.12
CA PHE A 180 12.50 19.09 -8.63
C PHE A 180 12.22 18.52 -7.24
N THR A 181 11.37 19.18 -6.48
CA THR A 181 10.84 18.65 -5.23
C THR A 181 9.56 17.86 -5.52
N PRO A 182 9.55 16.54 -5.29
CA PRO A 182 8.39 15.71 -5.62
C PRO A 182 7.20 15.99 -4.69
N HIS A 183 5.99 15.69 -5.18
CA HIS A 183 4.83 15.59 -4.32
C HIS A 183 4.92 14.34 -3.43
N VAL A 184 4.38 14.42 -2.24
CA VAL A 184 4.22 13.30 -1.31
C VAL A 184 2.78 12.83 -1.35
N ILE A 185 2.56 11.56 -1.69
CA ILE A 185 1.25 10.92 -1.60
C ILE A 185 1.25 10.07 -0.33
N GLU A 186 0.27 10.31 0.54
CA GLU A 186 0.12 9.63 1.84
C GLU A 186 -1.13 8.76 1.83
N PRO A 187 -1.02 7.44 1.68
CA PRO A 187 -2.07 6.49 2.02
C PRO A 187 -1.93 6.06 3.48
N ALA A 188 -2.91 6.38 4.32
CA ALA A 188 -2.94 6.08 5.75
C ALA A 188 -4.06 5.08 6.06
N PHE A 189 -3.71 3.88 6.57
CA PHE A 189 -4.64 2.79 6.84
C PHE A 189 -4.94 2.69 8.33
N GLY A 190 -6.21 2.83 8.71
CA GLY A 190 -6.72 2.56 10.04
C GLY A 190 -6.92 1.06 10.27
N ILE A 191 -5.86 0.33 10.59
CA ILE A 191 -5.85 -1.15 10.65
C ILE A 191 -6.94 -1.69 11.57
N ASP A 192 -7.09 -1.14 12.78
CA ASP A 192 -8.11 -1.61 13.74
C ASP A 192 -9.53 -1.39 13.21
N ARG A 193 -9.78 -0.29 12.51
CA ARG A 193 -11.07 0.00 11.88
C ARG A 193 -11.37 -0.99 10.75
N ILE A 194 -10.37 -1.33 9.95
CA ILE A 194 -10.50 -2.31 8.87
C ILE A 194 -10.78 -3.70 9.46
N ILE A 195 -10.03 -4.14 10.49
CA ILE A 195 -10.26 -5.42 11.18
C ILE A 195 -11.68 -5.48 11.72
N TRP A 196 -12.14 -4.42 12.38
CA TRP A 196 -13.52 -4.33 12.88
C TRP A 196 -14.54 -4.58 11.77
N HIS A 197 -14.38 -3.91 10.61
CA HIS A 197 -15.32 -4.06 9.50
C HIS A 197 -15.22 -5.42 8.82
N ILE A 198 -14.03 -6.05 8.77
CA ILE A 198 -13.90 -7.45 8.31
C ILE A 198 -14.77 -8.35 9.20
N LEU A 199 -14.66 -8.22 10.52
CA LEU A 199 -15.45 -9.03 11.46
C LEU A 199 -16.96 -8.73 11.33
N ASP A 200 -17.35 -7.45 11.24
CA ASP A 200 -18.76 -7.03 11.06
C ASP A 200 -19.37 -7.57 9.76
N HIS A 201 -18.64 -7.52 8.65
CA HIS A 201 -19.14 -7.97 7.34
C HIS A 201 -19.17 -9.50 7.20
N CYS A 202 -18.27 -10.20 7.89
CA CYS A 202 -18.12 -11.64 7.78
C CYS A 202 -18.95 -12.40 8.81
N TYR A 203 -19.42 -11.74 9.89
CA TYR A 203 -20.22 -12.39 10.92
C TYR A 203 -21.67 -12.65 10.44
N THR A 204 -22.10 -13.88 10.61
CA THR A 204 -23.50 -14.28 10.38
C THR A 204 -23.99 -15.17 11.51
N GLU A 205 -25.23 -14.96 11.94
CA GLU A 205 -25.88 -15.77 12.95
C GLU A 205 -27.11 -16.47 12.34
N THR A 206 -27.23 -17.77 12.58
CA THR A 206 -28.32 -18.59 12.10
C THR A 206 -28.85 -19.45 13.25
N GLN A 207 -29.99 -20.12 13.02
CA GLN A 207 -30.54 -21.10 13.98
C GLN A 207 -30.27 -22.53 13.48
N LYS A 208 -29.64 -23.36 14.30
CA LYS A 208 -29.44 -24.79 14.02
C LYS A 208 -29.93 -25.64 15.17
N LYS A 209 -30.94 -26.46 14.93
CA LYS A 209 -31.60 -27.31 15.97
C LYS A 209 -32.11 -26.52 17.17
N GLY A 210 -32.56 -25.26 16.97
CA GLY A 210 -33.08 -24.40 18.01
C GLY A 210 -31.99 -23.66 18.86
N GLU A 211 -30.73 -23.80 18.51
CA GLU A 211 -29.60 -23.07 19.13
C GLU A 211 -29.02 -22.05 18.16
N ASN A 212 -28.50 -20.96 18.67
CA ASN A 212 -27.78 -19.97 17.88
C ASN A 212 -26.51 -20.60 17.31
N TYR A 213 -26.26 -20.35 16.04
CA TYR A 213 -25.11 -20.86 15.30
C TYR A 213 -24.42 -19.73 14.57
N SER A 214 -23.23 -19.39 15.02
CA SER A 214 -22.44 -18.29 14.48
C SER A 214 -21.45 -18.80 13.44
N ILE A 215 -21.33 -18.07 12.33
CA ILE A 215 -20.36 -18.33 11.27
C ILE A 215 -19.60 -17.05 11.00
N MET A 216 -18.28 -17.11 11.04
CA MET A 216 -17.42 -16.04 10.59
C MET A 216 -16.93 -16.36 9.18
N ARG A 217 -17.53 -15.70 8.16
CA ARG A 217 -17.25 -15.94 6.74
C ARG A 217 -16.00 -15.20 6.27
N LEU A 218 -14.89 -15.35 7.00
CA LEU A 218 -13.63 -14.71 6.64
C LEU A 218 -13.15 -15.18 5.27
N ASN A 219 -12.59 -14.23 4.48
CA ASN A 219 -11.85 -14.58 3.29
C ASN A 219 -10.64 -15.46 3.69
N GLN A 220 -10.28 -16.43 2.86
CA GLN A 220 -9.18 -17.34 3.13
C GLN A 220 -7.87 -16.59 3.44
N SER A 221 -7.62 -15.47 2.77
CA SER A 221 -6.42 -14.64 2.95
C SER A 221 -6.24 -14.09 4.37
N VAL A 222 -7.34 -13.93 5.13
CA VAL A 222 -7.36 -13.39 6.50
C VAL A 222 -7.87 -14.38 7.54
N ALA A 223 -8.22 -15.59 7.15
CA ALA A 223 -8.62 -16.66 8.08
C ALA A 223 -7.43 -17.03 8.99
N PRO A 224 -7.67 -17.36 10.27
CA PRO A 224 -6.58 -17.70 11.20
C PRO A 224 -5.86 -19.00 10.82
N PHE A 225 -6.59 -19.95 10.23
CA PHE A 225 -6.11 -21.21 9.69
C PHE A 225 -6.77 -21.46 8.33
N ASP A 226 -6.06 -22.18 7.47
CA ASP A 226 -6.57 -22.51 6.12
C ASP A 226 -7.47 -23.75 6.17
N VAL A 227 -7.21 -24.70 7.09
CA VAL A 227 -7.96 -25.94 7.21
C VAL A 227 -7.94 -26.48 8.64
N ALA A 228 -9.07 -27.01 9.10
CA ALA A 228 -9.17 -27.78 10.35
C ALA A 228 -9.13 -29.27 10.06
N ILE A 229 -8.39 -30.05 10.86
CA ILE A 229 -8.30 -31.51 10.80
C ILE A 229 -9.02 -32.08 12.03
N LEU A 230 -10.04 -32.89 11.81
CA LEU A 230 -10.99 -33.33 12.83
C LEU A 230 -11.10 -34.86 12.83
N PRO A 231 -10.36 -35.61 13.68
CA PRO A 231 -10.59 -37.05 13.81
C PRO A 231 -11.98 -37.30 14.43
N LEU A 232 -12.81 -38.19 13.87
CA LEU A 232 -14.14 -38.46 14.42
C LEU A 232 -14.08 -38.92 15.86
N PHE A 233 -13.12 -39.78 16.17
CA PHE A 233 -12.80 -40.26 17.52
C PHE A 233 -11.28 -40.20 17.77
N ASP A 234 -10.92 -40.03 19.02
CA ASP A 234 -9.53 -40.08 19.48
C ASP A 234 -9.14 -41.55 19.86
N LYS A 235 -9.31 -42.44 18.88
CA LYS A 235 -8.99 -43.89 19.01
C LYS A 235 -9.00 -44.56 17.62
N ASP A 236 -8.66 -45.86 17.66
CA ASP A 236 -8.71 -46.76 16.50
C ASP A 236 -7.77 -46.32 15.33
N GLY A 237 -6.75 -45.50 15.58
CA GLY A 237 -5.80 -45.02 14.58
C GLY A 237 -6.25 -43.72 13.82
N MET A 238 -7.45 -43.21 14.06
CA MET A 238 -7.93 -41.98 13.40
C MET A 238 -7.12 -40.77 13.85
N ASP A 239 -6.73 -40.66 15.12
CA ASP A 239 -5.90 -39.59 15.64
C ASP A 239 -4.51 -39.59 15.01
N ASP A 240 -3.90 -40.74 14.78
CA ASP A 240 -2.60 -40.85 14.12
C ASP A 240 -2.66 -40.35 12.67
N ILE A 241 -3.69 -40.72 11.90
CA ILE A 241 -3.89 -40.23 10.52
C ILE A 241 -4.16 -38.73 10.53
N ALA A 242 -4.99 -38.22 11.46
CA ALA A 242 -5.27 -36.80 11.58
C ALA A 242 -3.98 -35.99 11.88
N ARG A 243 -3.11 -36.49 12.76
CA ARG A 243 -1.79 -35.89 13.03
C ARG A 243 -0.88 -35.89 11.82
N GLN A 244 -0.87 -36.96 11.02
CA GLN A 244 -0.09 -37.04 9.79
C GLN A 244 -0.57 -36.00 8.76
N ILE A 245 -1.88 -35.88 8.57
CA ILE A 245 -2.48 -34.86 7.70
C ILE A 245 -2.13 -33.46 8.19
N TRP A 246 -2.30 -33.20 9.48
CA TRP A 246 -1.95 -31.91 10.12
C TRP A 246 -0.47 -31.56 9.94
N ALA A 247 0.44 -32.53 10.16
CA ALA A 247 1.86 -32.33 9.97
C ALA A 247 2.20 -32.04 8.49
N SER A 248 1.55 -32.76 7.56
CA SER A 248 1.72 -32.53 6.11
C SER A 248 1.28 -31.14 5.71
N VAL A 249 0.10 -30.68 6.15
CA VAL A 249 -0.40 -29.32 5.88
C VAL A 249 0.57 -28.27 6.42
N ASN A 250 0.98 -28.37 7.69
CA ASN A 250 1.87 -27.38 8.31
C ASN A 250 3.33 -27.46 7.82
N SER A 251 3.69 -28.47 7.03
CA SER A 251 4.97 -28.52 6.31
C SER A 251 4.94 -27.78 4.97
N MET A 252 3.76 -27.45 4.46
CA MET A 252 3.56 -26.74 3.20
C MET A 252 3.74 -25.23 3.40
N PRO A 253 4.56 -24.53 2.60
CA PRO A 253 4.76 -23.09 2.73
C PRO A 253 3.43 -22.32 2.61
N GLY A 254 3.15 -21.46 3.59
CA GLY A 254 1.98 -20.56 3.57
C GLY A 254 0.68 -21.19 4.06
N LEU A 255 0.63 -22.51 4.35
CA LEU A 255 -0.55 -23.15 4.91
C LEU A 255 -0.48 -23.32 6.42
N ARG A 256 -1.62 -23.17 7.09
CA ARG A 256 -1.80 -23.31 8.54
C ARG A 256 -2.97 -24.26 8.81
N GLY A 257 -2.66 -25.40 9.37
CA GLY A 257 -3.65 -26.40 9.78
C GLY A 257 -3.90 -26.38 11.28
N GLU A 258 -5.16 -26.46 11.70
CA GLU A 258 -5.58 -26.64 13.09
C GLU A 258 -6.03 -28.09 13.32
N LEU A 259 -5.57 -28.73 14.40
CA LEU A 259 -6.00 -30.07 14.79
C LEU A 259 -6.90 -29.99 16.01
N ASP A 260 -8.17 -30.40 15.89
CA ASP A 260 -9.11 -30.40 17.01
C ASP A 260 -9.75 -31.78 17.19
N ALA A 261 -9.44 -32.42 18.32
CA ALA A 261 -9.99 -33.71 18.77
C ALA A 261 -10.94 -33.57 19.96
N ASN A 262 -11.21 -32.34 20.47
CA ASN A 262 -11.96 -32.10 21.69
C ASN A 262 -13.48 -32.03 21.48
N LYS A 263 -14.27 -32.75 22.27
CA LYS A 263 -15.74 -32.78 22.21
C LYS A 263 -16.30 -33.56 21.02
N SER A 264 -17.60 -33.47 20.78
CA SER A 264 -18.27 -34.12 19.65
C SER A 264 -17.93 -33.40 18.34
N ILE A 265 -17.97 -34.12 17.22
CA ILE A 265 -17.69 -33.57 15.87
C ILE A 265 -18.59 -32.38 15.53
N GLY A 266 -19.86 -32.39 15.94
CA GLY A 266 -20.76 -31.25 15.70
C GLY A 266 -20.34 -29.98 16.41
N ARG A 267 -19.80 -30.08 17.64
CA ARG A 267 -19.26 -28.92 18.38
C ARG A 267 -17.94 -28.41 17.79
N ARG A 268 -17.13 -29.31 17.23
CA ARG A 268 -15.89 -28.94 16.54
C ARG A 268 -16.20 -28.20 15.24
N TYR A 269 -17.16 -28.67 14.44
CA TYR A 269 -17.61 -27.92 13.27
C TYR A 269 -18.13 -26.53 13.65
N ALA A 270 -18.93 -26.42 14.72
CA ALA A 270 -19.42 -25.13 15.17
C ALA A 270 -18.28 -24.18 15.52
N ARG A 271 -17.27 -24.67 16.24
CA ARG A 271 -16.08 -23.87 16.62
C ARG A 271 -15.24 -23.47 15.39
N VAL A 272 -15.04 -24.38 14.43
CA VAL A 272 -14.33 -24.12 13.18
C VAL A 272 -15.04 -23.02 12.37
N ASP A 273 -16.38 -23.09 12.29
CA ASP A 273 -17.18 -22.08 11.59
C ASP A 273 -17.16 -20.73 12.35
N GLU A 274 -17.23 -20.74 13.68
CA GLU A 274 -17.19 -19.55 14.55
C GLU A 274 -15.88 -18.79 14.46
N ILE A 275 -14.73 -19.49 14.38
CA ILE A 275 -13.41 -18.86 14.24
C ILE A 275 -13.03 -18.55 12.79
N GLY A 276 -13.85 -18.97 11.83
CA GLY A 276 -13.70 -18.57 10.42
C GLY A 276 -12.77 -19.42 9.58
N ILE A 277 -12.50 -20.68 9.95
CA ILE A 277 -11.69 -21.60 9.13
C ILE A 277 -12.51 -22.03 7.90
N PRO A 278 -12.01 -21.84 6.66
CA PRO A 278 -12.82 -22.09 5.46
C PRO A 278 -13.07 -23.58 5.17
N TRP A 279 -12.14 -24.46 5.55
CA TRP A 279 -12.17 -25.86 5.22
C TRP A 279 -12.02 -26.76 6.46
N ALA A 280 -12.70 -27.88 6.50
CA ALA A 280 -12.53 -28.90 7.54
C ALA A 280 -12.39 -30.29 6.91
N ILE A 281 -11.34 -31.01 7.30
CA ILE A 281 -11.07 -32.39 6.92
C ILE A 281 -11.46 -33.29 8.08
N THR A 282 -12.36 -34.23 7.85
CA THR A 282 -12.77 -35.22 8.87
C THR A 282 -12.18 -36.58 8.53
N VAL A 283 -11.47 -37.14 9.50
CA VAL A 283 -10.94 -38.49 9.49
C VAL A 283 -11.94 -39.38 10.23
N ASP A 284 -12.48 -40.39 9.57
CA ASP A 284 -13.53 -41.27 10.08
C ASP A 284 -13.20 -42.77 9.86
N HIS A 285 -14.14 -43.67 10.16
CA HIS A 285 -13.92 -45.12 9.99
C HIS A 285 -13.63 -45.50 8.55
N THR A 286 -14.30 -44.88 7.56
CA THR A 286 -14.05 -45.17 6.14
C THR A 286 -12.63 -44.74 5.72
N THR A 287 -12.06 -43.71 6.38
CA THR A 287 -10.66 -43.31 6.17
C THR A 287 -9.68 -44.44 6.48
N LEU A 288 -9.97 -45.24 7.52
CA LEU A 288 -9.15 -46.41 7.90
C LEU A 288 -9.20 -47.53 6.87
N GLU A 289 -10.29 -47.62 6.09
CA GLU A 289 -10.53 -48.67 5.12
C GLU A 289 -9.93 -48.32 3.74
N ASP A 290 -10.14 -47.10 3.26
CA ASP A 290 -9.88 -46.69 1.87
C ASP A 290 -8.92 -45.49 1.73
N GLY A 291 -8.47 -44.86 2.83
CA GLY A 291 -7.57 -43.70 2.79
C GLY A 291 -8.24 -42.40 2.32
N SER A 292 -9.58 -42.35 2.26
CA SER A 292 -10.31 -41.15 1.89
C SER A 292 -10.77 -40.36 3.10
N VAL A 293 -10.98 -39.05 2.97
CA VAL A 293 -11.46 -38.15 4.03
C VAL A 293 -12.66 -37.36 3.55
N THR A 294 -13.46 -36.88 4.51
CA THR A 294 -14.55 -35.95 4.19
C THR A 294 -14.01 -34.51 4.29
N VAL A 295 -14.11 -33.76 3.21
CA VAL A 295 -13.83 -32.32 3.17
C VAL A 295 -15.13 -31.55 3.25
N ARG A 296 -15.21 -30.59 4.17
CA ARG A 296 -16.37 -29.73 4.38
C ARG A 296 -16.01 -28.26 4.12
N ARG A 297 -16.85 -27.60 3.34
CA ARG A 297 -16.78 -26.14 3.11
C ARG A 297 -17.62 -25.41 4.17
N ARG A 298 -17.05 -24.38 4.81
CA ARG A 298 -17.71 -23.57 5.86
C ARG A 298 -18.95 -22.87 5.35
N ASP A 299 -18.90 -22.26 4.16
CA ASP A 299 -19.87 -21.26 3.74
C ASP A 299 -21.27 -21.83 3.44
N ASP A 300 -21.36 -23.02 2.94
CA ASP A 300 -22.63 -23.73 2.63
C ASP A 300 -22.76 -25.07 3.37
N GLN A 301 -21.72 -25.47 4.10
CA GLN A 301 -21.64 -26.72 4.83
C GLN A 301 -21.68 -27.98 3.94
N GLU A 302 -21.47 -27.82 2.63
CA GLU A 302 -21.36 -28.92 1.68
C GLU A 302 -20.17 -29.82 2.03
N GLN A 303 -20.32 -31.11 1.80
CA GLN A 303 -19.31 -32.12 2.11
C GLN A 303 -19.08 -33.02 0.90
N VAL A 304 -17.81 -33.24 0.60
CA VAL A 304 -17.38 -34.19 -0.43
C VAL A 304 -16.37 -35.17 0.13
N ARG A 305 -16.23 -36.32 -0.48
CA ARG A 305 -15.24 -37.32 -0.10
C ARG A 305 -14.17 -37.43 -1.17
N ALA A 306 -12.90 -37.39 -0.75
CA ALA A 306 -11.74 -37.45 -1.64
C ALA A 306 -10.58 -38.18 -0.94
N SER A 307 -9.61 -38.69 -1.71
CA SER A 307 -8.39 -39.29 -1.13
C SER A 307 -7.55 -38.24 -0.39
N ILE A 308 -6.84 -38.66 0.67
CA ILE A 308 -5.93 -37.79 1.41
C ILE A 308 -4.93 -37.12 0.46
N GLU A 309 -4.37 -37.88 -0.51
CA GLU A 309 -3.40 -37.38 -1.49
C GLU A 309 -3.99 -36.25 -2.37
N ASP A 310 -5.20 -36.42 -2.90
CA ASP A 310 -5.86 -35.40 -3.72
C ASP A 310 -6.17 -34.14 -2.90
N VAL A 311 -6.66 -34.28 -1.67
CA VAL A 311 -6.94 -33.15 -0.76
C VAL A 311 -5.67 -32.36 -0.46
N LEU A 312 -4.57 -33.03 -0.12
CA LEU A 312 -3.29 -32.37 0.18
C LEU A 312 -2.72 -31.67 -1.05
N SER A 313 -2.81 -32.31 -2.25
CA SER A 313 -2.37 -31.71 -3.52
C SER A 313 -3.19 -30.46 -3.86
N LYS A 314 -4.50 -30.49 -3.65
CA LYS A 314 -5.39 -29.35 -3.92
C LYS A 314 -5.23 -28.20 -2.91
N LEU A 315 -4.93 -28.52 -1.64
CA LEU A 315 -4.53 -27.50 -0.65
C LEU A 315 -3.23 -26.80 -1.07
N ALA A 316 -2.22 -27.57 -1.45
CA ALA A 316 -0.93 -27.04 -1.87
C ALA A 316 -1.01 -26.14 -3.13
N SER A 317 -1.98 -26.38 -4.01
CA SER A 317 -2.20 -25.62 -5.25
C SER A 317 -3.30 -24.56 -5.15
N ASP A 318 -3.81 -24.27 -3.94
CA ASP A 318 -4.96 -23.37 -3.68
C ASP A 318 -6.19 -23.66 -4.55
N SER A 319 -6.44 -24.95 -4.81
CA SER A 319 -7.51 -25.42 -5.68
C SER A 319 -8.50 -26.35 -4.99
N ILE A 320 -8.53 -26.39 -3.65
CA ILE A 320 -9.41 -27.28 -2.85
C ILE A 320 -10.90 -27.08 -3.16
N SER A 321 -11.29 -25.87 -3.57
CA SER A 321 -12.66 -25.56 -4.00
C SER A 321 -13.11 -26.39 -5.23
N THR A 322 -12.18 -26.93 -6.02
CA THR A 322 -12.49 -27.77 -7.18
C THR A 322 -12.95 -29.19 -6.82
N LEU A 323 -12.95 -29.55 -5.54
CA LEU A 323 -13.53 -30.81 -5.06
C LEU A 323 -15.07 -30.78 -5.07
N PHE A 324 -15.66 -29.59 -5.04
CA PHE A 324 -17.09 -29.32 -5.00
C PHE A 324 -17.60 -28.91 -6.38
#